data_4dc6d7ceb36a755fed5913a31d841a5e
#
_entry.id   4dc6d7ceb36a755fed5913a31d841a5e
#
_cell.length_a   1.000
_cell.length_b   1.000
_cell.length_c   1.000
_cell.angle_alpha   90.00
_cell.angle_beta   90.00
_cell.angle_gamma   90.00
#
_symmetry.space_group_name_H-M   'P 1'
#
loop_
_entity.id
_entity.type
_entity.pdbx_description
1 polymer ?
#
loop_
_entity_poly.entity_id
_entity_poly.type
_entity_poly.pdbx_seq_one_letter_code
_entity_poly.pdbx_strand_id
1 'polypeptide(L)'
;MATGRTVAKWFKMQIKDSGGVLRDIPVSSINGVGLTYDEIDVTAFQDAMKGALPGQPDFVLTVTGPFDNTAAQAASASGAAAALSGSHTVLSAINGLNTPLSIGCYFGIRGYWATGDPVFGLTSSAANGVLCFQYTTDPGTMTYTSKFRAYPGSAVLAWGTAAIT
;
A
#
# COMPACT_ATOMS: atom_id res chain seq x y z
N MET A 1 5.62 -29.29 -2.56
CA MET A 1 5.65 -28.33 -1.42
C MET A 1 5.66 -26.93 -1.98
N ALA A 2 4.71 -26.09 -1.60
CA ALA A 2 4.78 -24.68 -1.93
C ALA A 2 5.96 -24.08 -1.14
N THR A 3 6.92 -23.47 -1.84
CA THR A 3 8.16 -22.97 -1.22
C THR A 3 8.00 -21.66 -0.43
N GLY A 4 6.80 -21.11 -0.36
CA GLY A 4 6.53 -19.81 0.29
C GLY A 4 7.18 -18.61 -0.43
N ARG A 5 7.79 -18.82 -1.60
CA ARG A 5 8.41 -17.76 -2.38
C ARG A 5 7.40 -17.15 -3.33
N THR A 6 7.39 -15.84 -3.43
CA THR A 6 6.60 -15.09 -4.43
C THR A 6 7.51 -14.51 -5.51
N VAL A 7 6.93 -14.14 -6.63
CA VAL A 7 7.59 -13.40 -7.71
C VAL A 7 6.82 -12.12 -7.99
N ALA A 8 7.50 -11.12 -8.53
CA ALA A 8 6.92 -9.79 -8.75
C ALA A 8 5.59 -9.79 -9.54
N LYS A 9 5.44 -10.70 -10.51
CA LYS A 9 4.20 -10.82 -11.30
C LYS A 9 2.96 -11.29 -10.50
N TRP A 10 3.15 -11.81 -9.27
CA TRP A 10 2.06 -12.24 -8.39
C TRP A 10 1.75 -11.22 -7.32
N PHE A 11 2.50 -10.13 -7.31
CA PHE A 11 2.20 -8.96 -6.47
C PHE A 11 1.05 -8.18 -7.09
N LYS A 12 0.13 -7.73 -6.24
CA LYS A 12 -0.87 -6.74 -6.61
C LYS A 12 -1.01 -5.69 -5.53
N MET A 13 -1.34 -4.49 -5.94
CA MET A 13 -1.67 -3.39 -5.04
C MET A 13 -3.12 -3.01 -5.23
N GLN A 14 -3.82 -2.85 -4.11
CA GLN A 14 -5.17 -2.30 -4.09
C GLN A 14 -5.19 -1.01 -3.30
N ILE A 15 -5.96 -0.05 -3.76
CA ILE A 15 -6.26 1.18 -3.03
C ILE A 15 -7.72 1.56 -3.22
N LYS A 16 -8.30 2.13 -2.17
CA LYS A 16 -9.66 2.66 -2.23
C LYS A 16 -9.67 3.94 -3.08
N ASP A 17 -10.58 4.03 -4.03
CA ASP A 17 -10.80 5.25 -4.83
C ASP A 17 -11.57 6.32 -4.04
N SER A 18 -11.77 7.49 -4.63
CA SER A 18 -12.54 8.58 -4.02
C SER A 18 -14.02 8.24 -3.79
N GLY A 19 -14.55 7.25 -4.48
CA GLY A 19 -15.90 6.71 -4.31
C GLY A 19 -16.01 5.59 -3.27
N GLY A 20 -14.90 5.22 -2.62
CA GLY A 20 -14.89 4.18 -1.58
C GLY A 20 -14.77 2.75 -2.11
N VAL A 21 -14.46 2.54 -3.38
CA VAL A 21 -14.31 1.22 -4.00
C VAL A 21 -12.83 0.85 -4.07
N LEU A 22 -12.48 -0.37 -3.65
CA LEU A 22 -11.13 -0.92 -3.81
C LEU A 22 -10.83 -1.18 -5.28
N ARG A 23 -9.67 -0.68 -5.74
CA ARG A 23 -9.20 -0.78 -7.12
C ARG A 23 -7.85 -1.46 -7.19
N ASP A 24 -7.70 -2.39 -8.11
CA ASP A 24 -6.41 -2.93 -8.51
C ASP A 24 -5.67 -1.89 -9.36
N ILE A 25 -4.47 -1.53 -8.93
CA ILE A 25 -3.63 -0.55 -9.62
C ILE A 25 -2.45 -1.29 -10.29
N PRO A 26 -2.21 -1.08 -11.60
CA PRO A 26 -1.04 -1.64 -12.26
C PRO A 26 0.24 -1.03 -11.71
N VAL A 27 1.16 -1.88 -11.23
CA VAL A 27 2.42 -1.50 -10.58
C VAL A 27 3.58 -2.19 -11.26
N SER A 28 4.61 -1.42 -11.61
CA SER A 28 5.89 -1.93 -12.13
C SER A 28 6.97 -2.00 -11.06
N SER A 29 6.94 -1.06 -10.10
CA SER A 29 7.89 -1.00 -9.01
C SER A 29 7.22 -0.46 -7.76
N ILE A 30 7.61 -0.99 -6.61
CA ILE A 30 7.12 -0.58 -5.30
C ILE A 30 8.26 -0.56 -4.30
N ASN A 31 8.31 0.47 -3.47
CA ASN A 31 9.29 0.62 -2.41
C ASN A 31 8.62 1.09 -1.12
N GLY A 32 9.12 0.61 0.02
CA GLY A 32 8.61 1.00 1.33
C GLY A 32 7.43 0.15 1.82
N VAL A 33 7.28 -1.10 1.35
CA VAL A 33 6.31 -2.04 1.92
C VAL A 33 6.81 -2.52 3.27
N GLY A 34 6.22 -2.02 4.33
CA GLY A 34 6.61 -2.27 5.71
C GLY A 34 6.67 -0.99 6.51
N LEU A 35 7.11 -1.12 7.75
CA LEU A 35 7.31 0.00 8.67
C LEU A 35 8.79 0.20 8.94
N THR A 36 9.20 1.44 9.08
CA THR A 36 10.51 1.83 9.61
C THR A 36 10.32 2.43 10.99
N TYR A 37 11.30 2.23 11.86
CA TYR A 37 11.27 2.75 13.22
C TYR A 37 12.52 3.58 13.45
N ASP A 38 12.37 4.72 14.09
CA ASP A 38 13.50 5.49 14.57
C ASP A 38 14.23 4.73 15.68
N GLU A 39 15.54 4.87 15.73
CA GLU A 39 16.36 4.28 16.78
C GLU A 39 16.50 5.27 17.94
N ILE A 40 16.06 4.88 19.14
CA ILE A 40 16.22 5.67 20.37
C ILE A 40 17.37 5.06 21.15
N ASP A 41 18.49 5.79 21.27
CA ASP A 41 19.64 5.38 22.10
C ASP A 41 19.26 5.46 23.59
N VAL A 42 19.36 4.32 24.25
CA VAL A 42 19.11 4.18 25.70
C VAL A 42 20.36 3.68 26.45
N THR A 43 21.53 3.84 25.85
CA THR A 43 22.81 3.38 26.43
C THR A 43 23.15 4.16 27.71
N ALA A 44 23.37 3.46 28.80
CA ALA A 44 23.91 4.04 30.03
C ALA A 44 25.44 3.94 30.06
N PHE A 45 26.09 4.82 30.82
CA PHE A 45 27.57 4.84 30.96
C PHE A 45 28.19 3.52 31.46
N GLN A 46 27.37 2.69 32.09
CA GLN A 46 27.80 1.41 32.68
C GLN A 46 27.56 0.23 31.77
N ASP A 47 26.93 0.46 30.60
CA ASP A 47 26.60 -0.60 29.67
C ASP A 47 27.84 -1.04 28.90
N ALA A 48 28.06 -2.35 28.81
CA ALA A 48 29.16 -2.92 28.03
C ALA A 48 28.94 -2.84 26.52
N MET A 49 27.69 -2.61 26.08
CA MET A 49 27.28 -2.47 24.68
C MET A 49 26.24 -1.35 24.55
N LYS A 50 26.18 -0.75 23.37
CA LYS A 50 25.12 0.20 23.05
C LYS A 50 23.75 -0.48 23.05
N GLY A 51 22.79 0.13 23.74
CA GLY A 51 21.39 -0.26 23.75
C GLY A 51 20.53 0.70 22.96
N ALA A 52 19.60 0.18 22.16
CA ALA A 52 18.64 0.98 21.42
C ALA A 52 17.24 0.38 21.52
N LEU A 53 16.25 1.26 21.52
CA LEU A 53 14.83 0.89 21.45
C LEU A 53 14.21 1.43 20.14
N PRO A 54 13.26 0.69 19.53
CA PRO A 54 12.52 1.22 18.40
C PRO A 54 11.60 2.36 18.87
N GLY A 55 11.66 3.47 18.13
CA GLY A 55 10.80 4.63 18.31
C GLY A 55 9.44 4.49 17.65
N GLN A 56 8.87 5.59 17.20
CA GLN A 56 7.60 5.58 16.48
C GLN A 56 7.75 4.97 15.07
N PRO A 57 6.78 4.17 14.61
CA PRO A 57 6.78 3.66 13.24
C PRO A 57 6.51 4.78 12.23
N ASP A 58 7.24 4.79 11.13
CA ASP A 58 6.96 5.58 9.93
C ASP A 58 6.58 4.67 8.76
N PHE A 59 5.68 5.15 7.92
CA PHE A 59 5.24 4.49 6.71
C PHE A 59 5.33 5.44 5.53
N VAL A 60 6.17 5.10 4.57
CA VAL A 60 6.30 5.81 3.30
C VAL A 60 6.33 4.79 2.17
N LEU A 61 5.26 4.72 1.40
CA LEU A 61 5.16 3.85 0.24
C LEU A 61 5.30 4.66 -1.03
N THR A 62 6.24 4.26 -1.89
CA THR A 62 6.41 4.83 -3.23
C THR A 62 6.10 3.76 -4.27
N VAL A 63 5.22 4.09 -5.19
CA VAL A 63 4.72 3.18 -6.24
C VAL A 63 4.94 3.82 -7.59
N THR A 64 5.45 3.03 -8.54
CA THR A 64 5.61 3.42 -9.94
C THR A 64 4.96 2.36 -10.82
N GLY A 65 4.29 2.79 -11.87
CA GLY A 65 3.65 1.88 -12.81
C GLY A 65 3.33 2.53 -14.15
N PRO A 66 2.74 1.79 -15.08
CA PRO A 66 2.33 2.32 -16.37
C PRO A 66 1.19 3.34 -16.19
N PHE A 67 1.26 4.43 -16.96
CA PHE A 67 0.15 5.35 -17.08
C PHE A 67 -1.00 4.66 -17.80
N ASP A 68 -2.16 4.63 -17.17
CA ASP A 68 -3.38 4.02 -17.70
C ASP A 68 -4.58 4.90 -17.36
N ASN A 69 -5.31 5.33 -18.38
CA ASN A 69 -6.50 6.18 -18.26
C ASN A 69 -7.81 5.40 -18.47
N THR A 70 -7.80 4.09 -18.30
CA THR A 70 -9.01 3.28 -18.39
C THR A 70 -10.04 3.76 -17.35
N ALA A 71 -11.28 3.95 -17.81
CA ALA A 71 -12.37 4.36 -16.94
C ALA A 71 -12.62 3.33 -15.83
N ALA A 72 -13.04 3.81 -14.67
CA ALA A 72 -13.36 2.94 -13.54
C ALA A 72 -14.52 2.00 -13.89
N GLN A 73 -14.31 0.71 -13.72
CA GLN A 73 -15.35 -0.29 -13.86
C GLN A 73 -16.29 -0.29 -12.66
N ALA A 74 -17.52 -0.73 -12.85
CA ALA A 74 -18.45 -0.92 -11.75
C ALA A 74 -17.89 -1.93 -10.73
N ALA A 75 -18.08 -1.67 -9.45
CA ALA A 75 -17.72 -2.62 -8.40
C ALA A 75 -18.44 -3.94 -8.66
N SER A 76 -17.72 -5.07 -8.53
CA SER A 76 -18.34 -6.38 -8.62
C SER A 76 -19.33 -6.57 -7.46
N ALA A 77 -20.56 -6.94 -7.78
CA ALA A 77 -21.61 -7.17 -6.78
C ALA A 77 -21.29 -8.30 -5.78
N SER A 78 -20.28 -9.12 -6.06
CA SER A 78 -19.88 -10.26 -5.22
C SER A 78 -18.72 -9.99 -4.26
N GLY A 79 -18.16 -8.77 -4.23
CA GLY A 79 -17.09 -8.40 -3.29
C GLY A 79 -15.77 -9.16 -3.44
N ALA A 80 -15.62 -10.02 -4.43
CA ALA A 80 -14.51 -10.95 -4.51
C ALA A 80 -13.34 -10.49 -5.39
N ALA A 81 -13.51 -9.45 -6.20
CA ALA A 81 -12.43 -8.88 -7.01
C ALA A 81 -12.54 -7.36 -6.98
N ALA A 82 -11.43 -6.70 -6.67
CA ALA A 82 -11.34 -5.25 -6.86
C ALA A 82 -11.59 -4.95 -8.33
N ALA A 83 -12.46 -4.00 -8.59
CA ALA A 83 -12.76 -3.59 -9.96
C ALA A 83 -11.51 -2.96 -10.58
N LEU A 84 -11.16 -3.43 -11.78
CA LEU A 84 -10.05 -2.87 -12.55
C LEU A 84 -10.33 -1.40 -12.87
N SER A 85 -9.32 -0.58 -12.76
CA SER A 85 -9.36 0.82 -13.16
C SER A 85 -7.98 1.30 -13.55
N GLY A 86 -7.91 2.26 -14.45
CA GLY A 86 -6.64 2.85 -14.85
C GLY A 86 -5.95 3.56 -13.68
N SER A 87 -4.63 3.47 -13.63
CA SER A 87 -3.82 4.11 -12.58
C SER A 87 -4.08 5.62 -12.51
N HIS A 88 -4.15 6.29 -13.65
CA HIS A 88 -4.43 7.73 -13.69
C HIS A 88 -5.83 8.06 -13.14
N THR A 89 -6.84 7.32 -13.57
CA THR A 89 -8.24 7.54 -13.14
C THR A 89 -8.40 7.50 -11.63
N VAL A 90 -7.71 6.58 -10.95
CA VAL A 90 -7.79 6.44 -9.49
C VAL A 90 -6.87 7.42 -8.79
N LEU A 91 -5.58 7.42 -9.14
CA LEU A 91 -4.56 8.13 -8.37
C LEU A 91 -4.67 9.66 -8.50
N SER A 92 -5.09 10.18 -9.68
CA SER A 92 -5.34 11.62 -9.83
C SER A 92 -6.52 12.09 -8.98
N ALA A 93 -7.55 11.25 -8.83
CA ALA A 93 -8.74 11.59 -8.04
C ALA A 93 -8.53 11.56 -6.53
N ILE A 94 -7.56 10.77 -6.04
CA ILE A 94 -7.26 10.65 -4.60
C ILE A 94 -6.06 11.50 -4.17
N ASN A 95 -5.29 12.04 -5.09
CA ASN A 95 -4.12 12.84 -4.78
C ASN A 95 -4.51 14.13 -4.05
N GLY A 96 -3.95 14.34 -2.87
CA GLY A 96 -4.24 15.51 -2.03
C GLY A 96 -5.57 15.48 -1.29
N LEU A 97 -6.32 14.38 -1.33
CA LEU A 97 -7.49 14.23 -0.47
C LEU A 97 -7.09 14.02 0.99
N ASN A 98 -7.88 14.58 1.90
CA ASN A 98 -7.74 14.41 3.35
C ASN A 98 -8.59 13.26 3.91
N THR A 99 -9.18 12.44 3.05
CA THR A 99 -9.98 11.28 3.45
C THR A 99 -9.09 10.05 3.56
N PRO A 100 -9.11 9.32 4.69
CA PRO A 100 -8.33 8.10 4.85
C PRO A 100 -8.77 7.03 3.85
N LEU A 101 -7.79 6.39 3.20
CA LEU A 101 -8.00 5.37 2.17
C LEU A 101 -7.49 4.01 2.67
N SER A 102 -8.22 2.93 2.34
CA SER A 102 -7.69 1.57 2.49
C SER A 102 -6.59 1.33 1.48
N ILE A 103 -5.53 0.63 1.90
CA ILE A 103 -4.45 0.19 1.04
C ILE A 103 -4.08 -1.26 1.34
N GLY A 104 -3.78 -2.05 0.33
CA GLY A 104 -3.32 -3.42 0.46
C GLY A 104 -2.26 -3.78 -0.55
N CYS A 105 -1.14 -4.30 -0.06
CA CYS A 105 -0.04 -4.87 -0.84
C CYS A 105 -0.09 -6.38 -0.67
N TYR A 106 -0.46 -7.10 -1.71
CA TYR A 106 -0.77 -8.52 -1.69
C TYR A 106 0.36 -9.33 -2.33
N PHE A 107 0.84 -10.33 -1.63
CA PHE A 107 1.96 -11.18 -2.04
C PHE A 107 1.47 -12.60 -2.31
N GLY A 108 0.96 -12.85 -3.52
CA GLY A 108 0.53 -14.18 -3.94
C GLY A 108 1.70 -15.15 -4.06
N ILE A 109 1.50 -16.39 -3.67
CA ILE A 109 2.54 -17.45 -3.71
C ILE A 109 2.27 -18.54 -4.74
N ARG A 110 1.12 -18.50 -5.43
CA ARG A 110 0.65 -19.55 -6.35
C ARG A 110 0.15 -18.98 -7.69
N GLY A 111 0.66 -17.82 -8.11
CA GLY A 111 0.20 -17.13 -9.33
C GLY A 111 -0.94 -16.14 -9.10
N TYR A 112 -1.56 -16.16 -7.94
CA TYR A 112 -2.57 -15.21 -7.46
C TYR A 112 -2.50 -15.14 -5.94
N TRP A 113 -3.04 -14.08 -5.37
CA TRP A 113 -3.23 -13.99 -3.93
C TRP A 113 -4.52 -14.72 -3.53
N ALA A 114 -4.45 -15.50 -2.46
CA ALA A 114 -5.59 -16.15 -1.82
C ALA A 114 -5.58 -15.87 -0.32
N THR A 115 -6.73 -15.99 0.35
CA THR A 115 -6.81 -15.88 1.81
C THR A 115 -5.83 -16.87 2.46
N GLY A 116 -4.99 -16.37 3.34
CA GLY A 116 -3.87 -17.10 3.93
C GLY A 116 -2.50 -16.70 3.38
N ASP A 117 -2.44 -16.05 2.21
CA ASP A 117 -1.19 -15.48 1.69
C ASP A 117 -0.92 -14.11 2.34
N PRO A 118 0.35 -13.69 2.45
CA PRO A 118 0.70 -12.43 3.09
C PRO A 118 0.07 -11.21 2.40
N VAL A 119 -0.45 -10.30 3.20
CA VAL A 119 -0.86 -8.95 2.80
C VAL A 119 -0.33 -7.94 3.80
N PHE A 120 0.20 -6.83 3.31
CA PHE A 120 0.56 -5.68 4.14
C PHE A 120 -0.40 -4.55 3.83
N GLY A 121 -1.09 -4.02 4.83
CA GLY A 121 -2.03 -2.93 4.58
C GLY A 121 -2.87 -2.56 5.78
N LEU A 122 -3.90 -1.78 5.50
CA LEU A 122 -4.87 -1.29 6.48
C LEU A 122 -6.21 -1.03 5.80
N THR A 123 -7.28 -1.50 6.43
CA THR A 123 -8.66 -1.11 6.08
C THR A 123 -8.95 0.28 6.66
N SER A 124 -9.43 1.19 5.82
CA SER A 124 -9.71 2.57 6.26
C SER A 124 -10.96 2.65 7.12
N SER A 125 -10.94 3.60 8.05
CA SER A 125 -12.08 4.07 8.82
C SER A 125 -12.01 5.59 8.93
N ALA A 126 -12.91 6.21 9.67
CA ALA A 126 -12.90 7.67 9.84
C ALA A 126 -11.56 8.24 10.41
N ALA A 127 -10.80 7.41 11.13
CA ALA A 127 -9.54 7.82 11.76
C ALA A 127 -8.31 7.01 11.32
N ASN A 128 -8.50 6.01 10.46
CA ASN A 128 -7.43 5.10 10.06
C ASN A 128 -7.34 5.01 8.54
N GLY A 129 -6.14 4.95 8.01
CA GLY A 129 -5.92 4.78 6.58
C GLY A 129 -4.62 5.41 6.11
N VAL A 130 -4.50 5.56 4.81
CA VAL A 130 -3.39 6.26 4.17
C VAL A 130 -3.90 7.43 3.35
N LEU A 131 -3.00 8.37 3.09
CA LEU A 131 -3.22 9.50 2.19
C LEU A 131 -2.27 9.42 1.00
N CYS A 132 -2.74 9.82 -0.17
CA CYS A 132 -1.91 10.02 -1.35
C CYS A 132 -1.37 11.45 -1.35
N PHE A 133 -0.08 11.60 -1.11
CA PHE A 133 0.60 12.90 -1.03
C PHE A 133 1.18 13.38 -2.35
N GLN A 134 1.43 12.47 -3.26
CA GLN A 134 2.03 12.78 -4.53
C GLN A 134 1.48 11.85 -5.60
N TYR A 135 1.12 12.44 -6.72
CA TYR A 135 0.91 11.75 -7.97
C TYR A 135 1.55 12.60 -9.09
N THR A 136 2.51 12.01 -9.77
CA THR A 136 3.21 12.64 -10.89
C THR A 136 3.27 11.68 -12.06
N THR A 137 3.25 12.21 -13.27
CA THR A 137 3.35 11.43 -14.51
C THR A 137 4.60 11.84 -15.28
N ASP A 138 5.25 10.88 -15.90
CA ASP A 138 6.34 11.10 -16.85
C ASP A 138 5.84 10.83 -18.28
N PRO A 139 5.64 11.88 -19.10
CA PRO A 139 5.18 11.71 -20.47
C PRO A 139 6.19 11.00 -21.36
N GLY A 140 7.49 11.07 -21.04
CA GLY A 140 8.54 10.44 -21.84
C GLY A 140 8.53 8.91 -21.74
N THR A 141 8.21 8.38 -20.58
CA THR A 141 8.15 6.93 -20.31
C THR A 141 6.73 6.39 -20.21
N MET A 142 5.72 7.27 -20.25
CA MET A 142 4.30 6.92 -20.00
C MET A 142 4.12 6.14 -18.70
N THR A 143 4.77 6.63 -17.64
CA THR A 143 4.68 6.06 -16.29
C THR A 143 4.15 7.08 -15.28
N TYR A 144 3.71 6.57 -14.14
CA TYR A 144 3.35 7.39 -12.99
C TYR A 144 4.25 7.06 -11.78
N THR A 145 4.37 8.01 -10.88
CA THR A 145 4.91 7.81 -9.52
C THR A 145 3.93 8.38 -8.52
N SER A 146 3.62 7.59 -7.48
CA SER A 146 2.72 7.99 -6.41
C SER A 146 3.35 7.69 -5.04
N LYS A 147 3.10 8.57 -4.06
CA LYS A 147 3.57 8.39 -2.67
C LYS A 147 2.41 8.41 -1.70
N PHE A 148 2.47 7.47 -0.76
CA PHE A 148 1.48 7.31 0.29
C PHE A 148 2.14 7.40 1.65
N ARG A 149 1.41 8.00 2.60
CA ARG A 149 1.75 8.04 4.03
C ARG A 149 0.55 7.69 4.88
N ALA A 150 0.80 7.28 6.11
CA ALA A 150 -0.27 7.06 7.08
C ALA A 150 -1.05 8.35 7.34
N TYR A 151 -2.36 8.21 7.53
CA TYR A 151 -3.22 9.29 7.99
C TYR A 151 -2.83 9.69 9.43
N PRO A 152 -2.82 11.00 9.80
CA PRO A 152 -2.46 11.43 11.14
C PRO A 152 -3.31 10.76 12.23
N GLY A 153 -2.65 10.12 13.19
CA GLY A 153 -3.32 9.37 14.27
C GLY A 153 -3.86 8.00 13.85
N SER A 154 -3.57 7.56 12.62
CA SER A 154 -3.98 6.23 12.15
C SER A 154 -3.38 5.10 13.00
N ALA A 155 -4.14 4.01 13.11
CA ALA A 155 -3.57 2.74 13.52
C ALA A 155 -2.42 2.32 12.57
N VAL A 156 -1.50 1.56 13.10
CA VAL A 156 -0.31 1.09 12.38
C VAL A 156 -0.74 0.10 11.29
N LEU A 157 -0.21 0.28 10.07
CA LEU A 157 -0.34 -0.73 9.03
C LEU A 157 0.31 -2.02 9.50
N ALA A 158 -0.27 -3.14 9.14
CA ALA A 158 0.19 -4.44 9.64
C ALA A 158 0.26 -5.50 8.55
N TRP A 159 1.09 -6.50 8.80
CA TRP A 159 1.07 -7.75 8.06
C TRP A 159 -0.11 -8.61 8.52
N GLY A 160 -0.79 -9.20 7.57
CA GLY A 160 -1.93 -10.09 7.79
C GLY A 160 -2.06 -11.12 6.70
N THR A 161 -3.17 -11.85 6.72
CA THR A 161 -3.49 -12.89 5.73
C THR A 161 -4.95 -12.78 5.25
N ALA A 162 -5.67 -11.78 5.71
CA ALA A 162 -7.04 -11.47 5.28
C ALA A 162 -7.04 -10.32 4.26
N ALA A 163 -8.00 -10.33 3.34
CA ALA A 163 -8.18 -9.24 2.39
C ALA A 163 -8.48 -7.92 3.11
N ILE A 164 -7.91 -6.83 2.61
CA ILE A 164 -8.28 -5.46 2.99
C ILE A 164 -9.65 -5.14 2.40
N THR A 165 -10.47 -4.39 3.13
CA THR A 165 -11.85 -4.03 2.72
C THR A 165 -12.07 -2.52 2.68
#